data_7ce62552874e4fa16a5424c566491ded
#
_entry.id   7ce62552874e4fa16a5424c566491ded
#
_cell.length_a   1.000
_cell.length_b   1.000
_cell.length_c   1.000
_cell.angle_alpha   90.00
_cell.angle_beta   90.00
_cell.angle_gamma   90.00
#
_symmetry.space_group_name_H-M   'P 1'
#
loop_
_entity.id
_entity.type
_entity.pdbx_description
1 polymer ?
#
loop_
_entity_poly.entity_id
_entity_poly.type
_entity_poly.pdbx_seq_one_letter_code
_entity_poly.pdbx_strand_id
1 'polypeptide(L)' 'MSRKYRVEQMYTTGWSIVDKSAIKLSKDEARKWLEKMLAEGVNPDQLRAIPD' A
#
# COMPACT_ATOMS: atom_id res chain seq x y z
N MET A 1 2.02 21.41 -2.68
CA MET A 1 2.62 20.18 -3.23
C MET A 1 1.89 18.96 -2.68
N SER A 2 1.54 18.06 -3.55
CA SER A 2 0.88 16.84 -3.11
C SER A 2 1.92 15.80 -2.69
N ARG A 3 1.68 15.19 -1.54
CA ARG A 3 2.52 14.10 -1.03
C ARG A 3 2.20 12.84 -1.81
N LYS A 4 3.24 12.08 -2.15
CA LYS A 4 3.06 10.78 -2.78
C LYS A 4 3.19 9.68 -1.74
N TYR A 5 2.58 8.54 -2.02
CA TYR A 5 2.57 7.41 -1.11
C TYR A 5 2.89 6.13 -1.87
N ARG A 6 3.26 5.12 -1.11
CA ARG A 6 3.37 3.76 -1.62
C ARG A 6 2.68 2.83 -0.66
N VAL A 7 2.15 1.73 -1.16
CA VAL A 7 1.47 0.73 -0.35
C VAL A 7 2.37 -0.49 -0.22
N GLU A 8 2.61 -0.90 1.02
CA GLU A 8 3.46 -2.04 1.32
C GLU A 8 2.70 -3.10 2.10
N GLN A 9 3.16 -4.33 1.97
CA GLN A 9 2.63 -5.47 2.70
C GLN A 9 3.76 -6.18 3.42
N MET A 10 3.46 -6.70 4.60
CA MET A 10 4.42 -7.51 5.36
C MET A 10 4.50 -8.90 4.76
N TYR A 11 5.72 -9.31 4.40
CA TYR A 11 6.04 -10.66 3.96
C TYR A 11 7.01 -11.28 4.95
N THR A 12 7.33 -12.55 4.77
CA THR A 12 8.31 -13.24 5.64
C THR A 12 9.68 -12.57 5.60
N THR A 13 9.99 -11.91 4.50
CA THR A 13 11.26 -11.20 4.31
C THR A 13 11.19 -9.74 4.74
N GLY A 14 10.05 -9.28 5.23
CA GLY A 14 9.85 -7.89 5.66
C GLY A 14 8.83 -7.15 4.82
N TRP A 15 8.83 -5.83 4.92
CA TRP A 15 7.89 -4.99 4.18
C TRP A 15 8.34 -4.83 2.74
N SER A 16 7.38 -4.97 1.82
CA SER A 16 7.65 -4.83 0.39
C SER A 16 6.43 -4.22 -0.29
N ILE A 17 6.65 -3.50 -1.39
CA ILE A 17 5.53 -2.92 -2.13
C ILE A 17 4.63 -4.03 -2.66
N VAL A 18 3.32 -3.77 -2.66
CA VAL A 18 2.34 -4.78 -3.08
C VAL A 18 2.36 -5.00 -4.59
N ASP A 19 2.78 -3.98 -5.35
CA ASP A 19 2.87 -4.07 -6.80
C ASP A 19 3.78 -2.94 -7.31
N LYS A 20 4.37 -3.13 -8.48
CA LYS A 20 5.21 -2.11 -9.11
C LYS A 20 4.50 -0.79 -9.29
N SER A 21 3.19 -0.83 -9.53
CA SER A 21 2.39 0.36 -9.73
C SER A 21 1.88 0.97 -8.44
N ALA A 22 2.12 0.33 -7.29
CA ALA A 22 1.67 0.82 -5.99
C ALA A 22 2.69 1.78 -5.36
N ILE A 23 3.26 2.66 -6.19
CA ILE A 23 4.20 3.69 -5.76
C ILE A 23 3.79 5.03 -6.36
N LYS A 24 4.28 6.11 -5.78
CA LYS A 24 3.99 7.48 -6.24
C LYS A 24 2.50 7.71 -6.37
N LEU A 25 1.73 7.21 -5.41
CA LEU A 25 0.29 7.30 -5.41
C LEU A 25 -0.18 8.56 -4.70
N SER A 26 -1.30 9.11 -5.16
CA SER A 26 -1.99 10.13 -4.38
C SER A 26 -2.62 9.47 -3.16
N LYS A 27 -3.08 10.29 -2.21
CA LYS A 27 -3.74 9.77 -1.01
C LYS A 27 -4.94 8.90 -1.37
N ASP A 28 -5.74 9.35 -2.34
CA ASP A 28 -6.93 8.61 -2.75
C ASP A 28 -6.57 7.29 -3.43
N GLU A 29 -5.54 7.31 -4.26
CA GLU A 29 -5.07 6.09 -4.91
C GLU A 29 -4.51 5.08 -3.91
N ALA A 30 -3.77 5.57 -2.92
CA ALA A 30 -3.25 4.70 -1.86
C ALA A 30 -4.40 4.06 -1.09
N ARG A 31 -5.46 4.82 -0.79
CA ARG A 31 -6.63 4.29 -0.11
C ARG A 31 -7.29 3.19 -0.93
N LYS A 32 -7.43 3.40 -2.24
CA LYS A 32 -8.01 2.39 -3.13
C LYS A 32 -7.20 1.10 -3.12
N TRP A 33 -5.88 1.22 -3.12
CA TRP A 33 -5.01 0.05 -3.02
C TRP A 33 -5.25 -0.71 -1.72
N LEU A 34 -5.33 0.01 -0.60
CA LEU A 34 -5.59 -0.62 0.71
C LEU A 34 -6.93 -1.33 0.70
N GLU A 35 -7.98 -0.69 0.20
CA GLU A 35 -9.30 -1.28 0.13
C GLU A 35 -9.29 -2.55 -0.73
N LYS A 36 -8.60 -2.51 -1.87
CA LYS A 36 -8.50 -3.65 -2.76
C LYS A 36 -7.81 -4.83 -2.05
N MET A 37 -6.70 -4.55 -1.36
CA MET A 37 -5.97 -5.61 -0.67
C MET A 37 -6.78 -6.20 0.48
N LEU A 38 -7.52 -5.36 1.21
CA LEU A 38 -8.39 -5.84 2.28
C LEU A 38 -9.51 -6.71 1.72
N ALA A 39 -10.06 -6.34 0.57
CA ALA A 39 -11.10 -7.12 -0.09
C ALA A 39 -10.58 -8.48 -0.54
N GLU A 40 -9.29 -8.59 -0.83
CA GLU A 40 -8.65 -9.84 -1.20
C GLU A 40 -8.28 -10.70 0.00
N GLY A 41 -8.57 -10.21 1.20
CA GLY A 41 -8.35 -10.98 2.43
C GLY A 41 -7.03 -10.72 3.13
N VAL A 42 -6.29 -9.69 2.72
CA VAL A 42 -5.05 -9.33 3.40
C VAL A 42 -5.36 -8.67 4.74
N ASN A 43 -4.64 -9.08 5.78
CA ASN A 43 -4.84 -8.56 7.13
C ASN A 43 -4.41 -7.09 7.18
N PRO A 44 -5.24 -6.18 7.71
CA PRO A 44 -4.88 -4.77 7.80
C PRO A 44 -3.59 -4.50 8.59
N ASP A 45 -3.26 -5.37 9.55
CA ASP A 45 -2.01 -5.24 10.31
C ASP A 45 -0.78 -5.50 9.45
N GLN A 46 -0.97 -6.09 8.28
CA GLN A 46 0.11 -6.44 7.35
C GLN A 46 0.14 -5.51 6.15
N LEU A 47 -0.60 -4.41 6.20
CA LEU A 47 -0.64 -3.41 5.13
C LEU A 47 -0.30 -2.04 5.70
N ARG A 48 0.35 -1.22 4.88
CA ARG A 48 0.57 0.17 5.26
C ARG A 48 0.73 1.03 4.01
N ALA A 49 0.34 2.31 4.14
CA ALA A 49 0.61 3.32 3.12
C ALA A 49 1.57 4.31 3.77
N ILE A 50 2.73 4.47 3.19
CA ILE A 50 3.76 5.36 3.73
C ILE A 50 4.18 6.38 2.67
N PRO A 51 4.73 7.52 3.09
CA PRO A 51 5.24 8.50 2.12
C PRO A 51 6.33 7.87 1.26
N ASP A 52 6.20 8.13 -0.03
CA ASP A 52 7.16 7.60 -1.00
C ASP A 52 8.29 8.60 -1.24
#